data_fb874840aada9bfd63619034cf10c536
#
_entry.id   fb874840aada9bfd63619034cf10c536
#
_cell.length_a   1.000
_cell.length_b   1.000
_cell.length_c   1.000
_cell.angle_alpha   90.00
_cell.angle_beta   90.00
_cell.angle_gamma   90.00
#
_symmetry.space_group_name_H-M   'P 1'
#
loop_
_entity.id
_entity.type
_entity.pdbx_description
1 polymer ?
#
loop_
_entity_poly.entity_id
_entity_poly.type
_entity_poly.pdbx_seq_one_letter_code
_entity_poly.pdbx_strand_id
1 'polypeptide(L)'
;MNDAAKVRVVLAPNPSAMTGPGTNSFLIGEREVAVIDPGPDDPAHIDAILELAEGRISHILVTHAHLDHSAGVARLAQATRAPVFAFGAADSGRSPTMARLAETGLVGGEGVDAGFRPDIELRHGEELRSSDWTLQALHTPGHMGGHLSFRLGDAIFCGDLVMGWSTSLISPPEGDLVDYFRSLDLLARLAPRVLYPAHGEPIAAPLPRLEELAAHRRLRSAQILAALDAGPGTAADLAARIYTIPAHLMPAAERNVLAHLLALADLGAVAGNGPVRADLRWQRAGG
;
A
#
# COMPACT_ATOMS: atom_id res chain seq x y z
N MET A 1 -22.43 -16.38 -20.56
CA MET A 1 -21.06 -16.12 -20.98
C MET A 1 -20.60 -14.94 -20.14
N ASN A 2 -19.70 -15.17 -19.16
CA ASN A 2 -19.06 -14.08 -18.43
C ASN A 2 -17.99 -13.51 -19.39
N ASP A 3 -18.34 -12.48 -20.16
CA ASP A 3 -17.31 -11.66 -20.77
C ASP A 3 -16.54 -11.02 -19.64
N ALA A 4 -15.26 -11.41 -19.51
CA ALA A 4 -14.40 -10.82 -18.51
C ALA A 4 -14.34 -9.31 -18.79
N ALA A 5 -14.64 -8.49 -17.76
CA ALA A 5 -14.61 -7.05 -17.91
C ALA A 5 -13.25 -6.61 -18.46
N LYS A 6 -13.26 -5.71 -19.45
CA LYS A 6 -12.04 -5.21 -20.08
C LYS A 6 -11.22 -4.41 -19.08
N VAL A 7 -9.94 -4.73 -19.00
CA VAL A 7 -8.95 -4.03 -18.17
C VAL A 7 -8.00 -3.29 -19.11
N ARG A 8 -7.84 -1.99 -18.91
CA ARG A 8 -6.90 -1.12 -19.61
C ARG A 8 -6.03 -0.39 -18.58
N VAL A 9 -4.86 0.03 -18.96
CA VAL A 9 -3.91 0.73 -18.07
C VAL A 9 -3.40 2.00 -18.73
N VAL A 10 -3.27 3.05 -17.93
CA VAL A 10 -2.54 4.28 -18.27
C VAL A 10 -1.41 4.43 -17.26
N LEU A 11 -0.17 4.46 -17.72
CA LEU A 11 1.00 4.63 -16.88
C LEU A 11 1.27 6.11 -16.67
N ALA A 12 1.31 6.55 -15.42
CA ALA A 12 1.67 7.92 -15.07
C ALA A 12 3.17 8.18 -15.25
N PRO A 13 3.58 9.39 -15.70
CA PRO A 13 4.97 9.71 -15.97
C PRO A 13 5.72 10.16 -14.71
N ASN A 14 5.66 9.37 -13.63
CA ASN A 14 6.27 9.66 -12.33
C ASN A 14 7.31 8.59 -11.91
N PRO A 15 8.29 8.23 -12.77
CA PRO A 15 9.28 7.20 -12.44
C PRO A 15 10.17 7.63 -11.28
N SER A 16 10.39 6.70 -10.34
CA SER A 16 11.26 6.89 -9.18
C SER A 16 11.76 5.56 -8.62
N ALA A 17 12.63 5.61 -7.60
CA ALA A 17 13.03 4.42 -6.87
C ALA A 17 11.86 3.75 -6.12
N MET A 18 10.75 4.46 -5.87
CA MET A 18 9.57 3.93 -5.18
C MET A 18 8.48 3.48 -6.15
N THR A 19 8.32 4.17 -7.27
CA THR A 19 7.27 3.91 -8.26
C THR A 19 7.74 3.08 -9.46
N GLY A 20 9.04 2.76 -9.54
CA GLY A 20 9.60 2.08 -10.70
C GLY A 20 9.38 2.88 -11.99
N PRO A 21 8.65 2.34 -12.99
CA PRO A 21 8.38 3.07 -14.24
C PRO A 21 7.32 4.17 -14.09
N GLY A 22 6.54 4.15 -13.00
CA GLY A 22 5.43 5.05 -12.72
C GLY A 22 4.25 4.35 -12.06
N THR A 23 3.16 5.08 -11.86
CA THR A 23 1.92 4.56 -11.28
C THR A 23 0.95 4.10 -12.37
N ASN A 24 0.41 2.90 -12.21
CA ASN A 24 -0.62 2.34 -13.09
C ASN A 24 -2.00 2.83 -12.66
N SER A 25 -2.69 3.59 -13.49
CA SER A 25 -4.12 3.83 -13.36
C SER A 25 -4.87 2.79 -14.18
N PHE A 26 -5.75 1.99 -13.55
CA PHE A 26 -6.50 0.94 -14.23
C PHE A 26 -7.92 1.39 -14.56
N LEU A 27 -8.34 1.13 -15.81
CA LEU A 27 -9.69 1.41 -16.28
C LEU A 27 -10.41 0.07 -16.47
N ILE A 28 -11.51 -0.13 -15.75
CA ILE A 28 -12.28 -1.37 -15.73
C ILE A 28 -13.63 -1.14 -16.38
N GLY A 29 -13.98 -1.98 -17.36
CA GLY A 29 -15.24 -1.92 -18.08
C GLY A 29 -15.17 -1.14 -19.39
N GLU A 30 -16.31 -1.09 -20.10
CA GLU A 30 -16.45 -0.43 -21.40
C GLU A 30 -17.64 0.53 -21.45
N ARG A 31 -18.77 0.19 -20.83
CA ARG A 31 -19.99 1.02 -20.82
C ARG A 31 -20.04 1.97 -19.64
N GLU A 32 -19.64 1.47 -18.50
CA GLU A 32 -19.48 2.24 -17.25
C GLU A 32 -18.09 1.94 -16.73
N VAL A 33 -17.20 2.92 -16.81
CA VAL A 33 -15.78 2.72 -16.50
C VAL A 33 -15.49 3.07 -15.05
N ALA A 34 -14.90 2.13 -14.30
CA ALA A 34 -14.25 2.43 -13.04
C ALA A 34 -12.78 2.73 -13.27
N VAL A 35 -12.26 3.79 -12.65
CA VAL A 35 -10.83 4.12 -12.62
C VAL A 35 -10.30 3.77 -11.24
N ILE A 36 -9.28 2.90 -11.16
CA ILE A 36 -8.56 2.58 -9.94
C ILE A 36 -7.25 3.37 -9.95
N ASP A 37 -7.01 4.16 -8.90
CA ASP A 37 -5.89 5.05 -8.69
C ASP A 37 -5.68 6.04 -9.86
N PRO A 38 -6.31 7.22 -9.83
CA PRO A 38 -6.11 8.26 -10.85
C PRO A 38 -4.66 8.74 -11.00
N GLY A 39 -3.79 8.39 -10.07
CA GLY A 39 -2.37 8.72 -10.13
C GLY A 39 -2.04 10.11 -9.55
N PRO A 40 -0.85 10.65 -9.89
CA PRO A 40 -0.44 11.98 -9.50
C PRO A 40 -1.31 13.07 -10.15
N ASP A 41 -1.28 14.30 -9.61
CA ASP A 41 -1.93 15.45 -10.26
C ASP A 41 -1.12 15.93 -11.47
N ASP A 42 -1.06 15.07 -12.49
CA ASP A 42 -0.44 15.35 -13.78
C ASP A 42 -1.54 15.55 -14.85
N PRO A 43 -1.67 16.75 -15.43
CA PRO A 43 -2.71 17.04 -16.42
C PRO A 43 -2.70 16.08 -17.62
N ALA A 44 -1.51 15.76 -18.16
CA ALA A 44 -1.40 14.90 -19.34
C ALA A 44 -1.82 13.46 -19.03
N HIS A 45 -1.50 12.97 -17.82
CA HIS A 45 -1.94 11.65 -17.36
C HIS A 45 -3.47 11.59 -17.22
N ILE A 46 -4.08 12.59 -16.60
CA ILE A 46 -5.53 12.67 -16.44
C ILE A 46 -6.22 12.80 -17.81
N ASP A 47 -5.68 13.60 -18.72
CA ASP A 47 -6.22 13.71 -20.10
C ASP A 47 -6.16 12.37 -20.83
N ALA A 48 -5.09 11.58 -20.68
CA ALA A 48 -4.99 10.24 -21.25
C ALA A 48 -6.03 9.25 -20.64
N ILE A 49 -6.31 9.35 -19.35
CA ILE A 49 -7.39 8.57 -18.69
C ILE A 49 -8.75 8.96 -19.28
N LEU A 50 -9.05 10.26 -19.40
CA LEU A 50 -10.31 10.76 -19.95
C LEU A 50 -10.51 10.35 -21.41
N GLU A 51 -9.45 10.45 -22.23
CA GLU A 51 -9.47 10.03 -23.63
C GLU A 51 -9.74 8.52 -23.74
N LEU A 52 -9.02 7.68 -23.00
CA LEU A 52 -9.18 6.22 -23.04
C LEU A 52 -10.54 5.77 -22.52
N ALA A 53 -11.14 6.51 -21.58
CA ALA A 53 -12.47 6.23 -21.04
C ALA A 53 -13.61 6.73 -21.91
N GLU A 54 -13.36 7.61 -22.89
CA GLU A 54 -14.35 8.17 -23.83
C GLU A 54 -15.59 8.74 -23.13
N GLY A 55 -15.41 9.45 -22.01
CA GLY A 55 -16.49 10.07 -21.24
C GLY A 55 -17.37 9.10 -20.42
N ARG A 56 -16.96 7.84 -20.25
CA ARG A 56 -17.76 6.79 -19.58
C ARG A 56 -17.35 6.53 -18.14
N ILE A 57 -16.55 7.39 -17.52
CA ILE A 57 -16.12 7.20 -16.12
C ILE A 57 -17.32 7.39 -15.20
N SER A 58 -17.66 6.36 -14.46
CA SER A 58 -18.77 6.31 -13.50
C SER A 58 -18.32 6.16 -12.05
N HIS A 59 -17.09 5.66 -11.81
CA HIS A 59 -16.53 5.41 -10.49
C HIS A 59 -15.05 5.75 -10.48
N ILE A 60 -14.60 6.42 -9.41
CA ILE A 60 -13.19 6.67 -9.12
C ILE A 60 -12.87 5.94 -7.82
N LEU A 61 -11.98 4.95 -7.90
CA LEU A 61 -11.59 4.10 -6.78
C LEU A 61 -10.16 4.42 -6.38
N VAL A 62 -9.89 4.58 -5.10
CA VAL A 62 -8.54 4.85 -4.60
C VAL A 62 -8.13 3.73 -3.66
N THR A 63 -6.99 3.10 -3.93
CA THR A 63 -6.45 2.04 -3.09
C THR A 63 -6.01 2.58 -1.74
N HIS A 64 -5.29 3.70 -1.74
CA HIS A 64 -4.82 4.36 -0.53
C HIS A 64 -4.41 5.82 -0.80
N ALA A 65 -4.26 6.60 0.26
CA ALA A 65 -4.06 8.05 0.19
C ALA A 65 -2.57 8.43 0.12
N HIS A 66 -1.80 7.90 -0.84
CA HIS A 66 -0.54 8.48 -1.26
C HIS A 66 -0.73 9.36 -2.50
N LEU A 67 0.05 10.44 -2.60
CA LEU A 67 -0.06 11.44 -3.66
C LEU A 67 0.04 10.89 -5.07
N ASP A 68 0.81 9.85 -5.27
CA ASP A 68 0.96 9.19 -6.57
C ASP A 68 -0.21 8.27 -6.96
N HIS A 69 -1.19 8.08 -6.04
CA HIS A 69 -2.45 7.37 -6.29
C HIS A 69 -3.65 8.31 -6.25
N SER A 70 -3.67 9.29 -5.34
CA SER A 70 -4.85 10.07 -5.00
C SER A 70 -4.82 11.52 -5.48
N ALA A 71 -3.66 12.11 -5.78
CA ALA A 71 -3.59 13.53 -6.08
C ALA A 71 -4.35 13.92 -7.37
N GLY A 72 -4.46 13.02 -8.34
CA GLY A 72 -5.24 13.22 -9.58
C GLY A 72 -6.75 13.17 -9.39
N VAL A 73 -7.23 12.71 -8.22
CA VAL A 73 -8.67 12.52 -7.92
C VAL A 73 -9.47 13.81 -8.13
N ALA A 74 -9.02 14.92 -7.57
CA ALA A 74 -9.78 16.19 -7.65
C ALA A 74 -10.00 16.62 -9.10
N ARG A 75 -8.99 16.53 -9.94
CA ARG A 75 -9.06 16.87 -11.37
C ARG A 75 -9.99 15.93 -12.12
N LEU A 76 -9.85 14.62 -11.90
CA LEU A 76 -10.67 13.60 -12.56
C LEU A 76 -12.15 13.72 -12.14
N ALA A 77 -12.43 13.87 -10.84
CA ALA A 77 -13.78 14.05 -10.31
C ALA A 77 -14.44 15.34 -10.84
N GLN A 78 -13.68 16.44 -10.93
CA GLN A 78 -14.20 17.68 -11.52
C GLN A 78 -14.60 17.50 -12.99
N ALA A 79 -13.79 16.77 -13.78
CA ALA A 79 -14.05 16.55 -15.19
C ALA A 79 -15.24 15.61 -15.45
N THR A 80 -15.41 14.59 -14.60
CA THR A 80 -16.37 13.49 -14.85
C THR A 80 -17.62 13.55 -13.98
N ARG A 81 -17.56 14.22 -12.83
CA ARG A 81 -18.55 14.19 -11.74
C ARG A 81 -18.79 12.78 -11.17
N ALA A 82 -17.89 11.85 -11.43
CA ALA A 82 -17.95 10.51 -10.86
C ALA A 82 -17.61 10.56 -9.37
N PRO A 83 -18.36 9.84 -8.51
CA PRO A 83 -18.06 9.76 -7.09
C PRO A 83 -16.74 9.03 -6.83
N VAL A 84 -16.09 9.43 -5.74
CA VAL A 84 -14.80 8.90 -5.27
C VAL A 84 -15.04 7.92 -4.14
N PHE A 85 -14.51 6.71 -4.30
CA PHE A 85 -14.62 5.63 -3.33
C PHE A 85 -13.25 5.26 -2.79
N ALA A 86 -13.14 5.10 -1.49
CA ALA A 86 -11.96 4.58 -0.80
C ALA A 86 -12.35 4.02 0.58
N PHE A 87 -11.39 3.50 1.33
CA PHE A 87 -11.65 3.03 2.70
C PHE A 87 -12.07 4.15 3.64
N GLY A 88 -11.51 5.34 3.46
CA GLY A 88 -11.76 6.53 4.27
C GLY A 88 -10.69 7.60 4.03
N ALA A 89 -10.56 8.51 4.98
CA ALA A 89 -9.53 9.54 4.96
C ALA A 89 -8.10 8.95 5.09
N ALA A 90 -7.08 9.76 4.84
CA ALA A 90 -5.68 9.34 4.86
C ALA A 90 -5.23 8.67 6.18
N ASP A 91 -5.83 9.04 7.31
CA ASP A 91 -5.54 8.50 8.64
C ASP A 91 -6.47 7.36 9.07
N SER A 92 -7.43 6.97 8.22
CA SER A 92 -8.38 5.89 8.49
C SER A 92 -7.72 4.51 8.48
N GLY A 93 -8.27 3.57 9.23
CA GLY A 93 -7.88 2.16 9.21
C GLY A 93 -6.57 1.83 9.94
N ARG A 94 -5.92 2.78 10.60
CA ARG A 94 -4.76 2.49 11.45
C ARG A 94 -5.11 1.48 12.53
N SER A 95 -4.21 0.52 12.78
CA SER A 95 -4.33 -0.36 13.93
C SER A 95 -4.29 0.44 15.25
N PRO A 96 -4.81 -0.10 16.36
CA PRO A 96 -4.75 0.60 17.66
C PRO A 96 -3.32 1.00 18.06
N THR A 97 -2.32 0.20 17.72
CA THR A 97 -0.90 0.51 17.97
C THR A 97 -0.45 1.69 17.12
N MET A 98 -0.76 1.70 15.83
CA MET A 98 -0.41 2.79 14.92
C MET A 98 -1.16 4.08 15.23
N ALA A 99 -2.42 4.01 15.65
CA ALA A 99 -3.19 5.18 16.08
C ALA A 99 -2.54 5.85 17.32
N ARG A 100 -2.20 5.08 18.35
CA ARG A 100 -1.47 5.60 19.52
C ARG A 100 -0.10 6.18 19.15
N LEU A 101 0.58 5.54 18.20
CA LEU A 101 1.88 6.02 17.73
C LEU A 101 1.76 7.37 17.02
N ALA A 102 0.74 7.58 16.22
CA ALA A 102 0.47 8.86 15.55
C ALA A 102 0.24 10.00 16.56
N GLU A 103 -0.41 9.72 17.70
CA GLU A 103 -0.63 10.69 18.79
C GLU A 103 0.69 11.19 19.42
N THR A 104 1.79 10.44 19.31
CA THR A 104 3.12 10.87 19.81
C THR A 104 3.79 11.90 18.93
N GLY A 105 3.19 12.25 17.78
CA GLY A 105 3.77 13.15 16.79
C GLY A 105 4.80 12.48 15.88
N LEU A 106 4.90 11.13 15.90
CA LEU A 106 5.67 10.42 14.90
C LEU A 106 4.98 10.59 13.54
N VAL A 107 5.68 11.11 12.58
CA VAL A 107 5.22 11.25 11.19
C VAL A 107 5.78 10.09 10.39
N GLY A 108 4.93 9.54 9.54
CA GLY A 108 5.32 8.48 8.62
C GLY A 108 6.10 8.94 7.42
N GLY A 109 5.96 8.20 6.33
CA GLY A 109 6.66 8.49 5.09
C GLY A 109 6.20 9.75 4.39
N GLU A 110 7.06 10.29 3.52
CA GLU A 110 6.69 11.31 2.55
C GLU A 110 5.62 10.76 1.58
N GLY A 111 4.83 11.65 1.01
CA GLY A 111 3.87 11.28 -0.03
C GLY A 111 2.45 11.00 0.45
N VAL A 112 2.14 11.13 1.75
CA VAL A 112 0.77 11.02 2.25
C VAL A 112 -0.07 12.22 1.80
N ASP A 113 -1.19 11.96 1.15
CA ASP A 113 -2.21 12.96 0.83
C ASP A 113 -3.11 13.21 2.05
N ALA A 114 -2.64 14.01 2.99
CA ALA A 114 -3.34 14.28 4.24
C ALA A 114 -4.71 14.96 4.03
N GLY A 115 -4.91 15.60 2.89
CA GLY A 115 -6.16 16.24 2.50
C GLY A 115 -7.19 15.30 1.88
N PHE A 116 -6.77 14.09 1.49
CA PHE A 116 -7.64 13.15 0.80
C PHE A 116 -8.87 12.75 1.64
N ARG A 117 -10.05 12.85 1.01
CA ARG A 117 -11.33 12.37 1.55
C ARG A 117 -12.15 11.77 0.39
N PRO A 118 -12.66 10.55 0.51
CA PRO A 118 -13.58 9.99 -0.48
C PRO A 118 -14.99 10.58 -0.28
N ASP A 119 -15.81 10.52 -1.32
CA ASP A 119 -17.25 10.80 -1.23
C ASP A 119 -17.99 9.64 -0.56
N ILE A 120 -17.54 8.40 -0.81
CA ILE A 120 -18.16 7.17 -0.33
C ILE A 120 -17.08 6.26 0.26
N GLU A 121 -17.26 5.90 1.52
CA GLU A 121 -16.37 4.95 2.18
C GLU A 121 -16.78 3.52 1.86
N LEU A 122 -15.77 2.66 1.59
CA LEU A 122 -15.94 1.24 1.34
C LEU A 122 -15.41 0.41 2.50
N ARG A 123 -16.10 -0.67 2.80
CA ARG A 123 -15.69 -1.67 3.79
C ARG A 123 -15.28 -2.99 3.12
N HIS A 124 -14.55 -3.80 3.88
CA HIS A 124 -14.13 -5.12 3.42
C HIS A 124 -15.33 -5.97 2.99
N GLY A 125 -15.26 -6.52 1.79
CA GLY A 125 -16.28 -7.40 1.22
C GLY A 125 -17.38 -6.67 0.45
N GLU A 126 -17.48 -5.33 0.52
CA GLU A 126 -18.46 -4.57 -0.24
C GLU A 126 -18.23 -4.70 -1.75
N GLU A 127 -19.32 -4.80 -2.48
CA GLU A 127 -19.31 -4.93 -3.94
C GLU A 127 -19.85 -3.68 -4.62
N LEU A 128 -19.08 -3.19 -5.56
CA LEU A 128 -19.50 -2.19 -6.54
C LEU A 128 -19.91 -2.91 -7.81
N ARG A 129 -21.05 -2.54 -8.36
CA ARG A 129 -21.63 -3.21 -9.55
C ARG A 129 -21.95 -2.21 -10.63
N SER A 130 -21.62 -2.55 -11.86
CA SER A 130 -22.07 -1.85 -13.04
C SER A 130 -22.76 -2.83 -14.00
N SER A 131 -23.05 -2.33 -15.19
CA SER A 131 -23.66 -3.15 -16.26
C SER A 131 -22.68 -4.19 -16.85
N ASP A 132 -21.37 -4.02 -16.68
CA ASP A 132 -20.33 -4.84 -17.31
C ASP A 132 -19.18 -5.26 -16.41
N TRP A 133 -19.23 -4.93 -15.10
CA TRP A 133 -18.27 -5.43 -14.12
C TRP A 133 -18.87 -5.50 -12.70
N THR A 134 -18.26 -6.31 -11.88
CA THR A 134 -18.43 -6.30 -10.41
C THR A 134 -17.07 -6.31 -9.75
N LEU A 135 -16.79 -5.29 -8.94
CA LEU A 135 -15.58 -5.16 -8.15
C LEU A 135 -15.90 -5.34 -6.67
N GLN A 136 -15.12 -6.16 -5.98
CA GLN A 136 -15.22 -6.33 -4.54
C GLN A 136 -14.07 -5.60 -3.84
N ALA A 137 -14.37 -4.74 -2.87
CA ALA A 137 -13.39 -4.08 -2.02
C ALA A 137 -12.84 -5.06 -0.98
N LEU A 138 -11.53 -5.20 -0.91
CA LEU A 138 -10.82 -6.01 0.07
C LEU A 138 -9.98 -5.07 0.94
N HIS A 139 -10.31 -4.93 2.23
CA HIS A 139 -9.45 -4.18 3.13
C HIS A 139 -8.16 -4.96 3.37
N THR A 140 -7.06 -4.42 2.89
CA THR A 140 -5.73 -5.02 2.88
C THR A 140 -4.70 -4.07 3.48
N PRO A 141 -4.84 -3.72 4.79
CA PRO A 141 -3.91 -2.82 5.46
C PRO A 141 -2.51 -3.43 5.55
N GLY A 142 -1.52 -2.56 5.76
CA GLY A 142 -0.13 -2.96 5.93
C GLY A 142 0.84 -1.93 5.39
N HIS A 143 0.75 -1.58 4.11
CA HIS A 143 1.44 -0.42 3.54
C HIS A 143 0.85 0.87 4.10
N MET A 144 -0.49 0.96 4.14
CA MET A 144 -1.25 2.01 4.77
C MET A 144 -2.49 1.41 5.46
N GLY A 145 -2.94 2.01 6.58
CA GLY A 145 -4.06 1.47 7.37
C GLY A 145 -5.37 1.36 6.59
N GLY A 146 -5.69 2.38 5.77
CA GLY A 146 -6.89 2.42 4.93
C GLY A 146 -6.72 1.78 3.54
N HIS A 147 -5.68 0.97 3.33
CA HIS A 147 -5.43 0.38 2.01
C HIS A 147 -6.52 -0.61 1.59
N LEU A 148 -7.02 -0.45 0.35
CA LEU A 148 -7.93 -1.38 -0.32
C LEU A 148 -7.23 -2.06 -1.50
N SER A 149 -7.49 -3.34 -1.67
CA SER A 149 -7.36 -4.02 -2.96
C SER A 149 -8.73 -4.21 -3.58
N PHE A 150 -8.81 -4.29 -4.91
CA PHE A 150 -10.08 -4.50 -5.61
C PHE A 150 -10.04 -5.81 -6.39
N ARG A 151 -11.02 -6.69 -6.14
CA ARG A 151 -11.13 -7.99 -6.81
C ARG A 151 -12.11 -7.93 -7.97
N LEU A 152 -11.66 -8.37 -9.14
CA LEU A 152 -12.44 -8.56 -10.36
C LEU A 152 -12.36 -10.05 -10.76
N GLY A 153 -13.36 -10.85 -10.41
CA GLY A 153 -13.31 -12.30 -10.64
C GLY A 153 -12.11 -12.97 -9.96
N ASP A 154 -11.18 -13.50 -10.74
CA ASP A 154 -9.94 -14.12 -10.28
C ASP A 154 -8.70 -13.19 -10.33
N ALA A 155 -8.90 -11.94 -10.67
CA ALA A 155 -7.87 -10.89 -10.69
C ALA A 155 -8.01 -9.97 -9.48
N ILE A 156 -6.88 -9.46 -8.94
CA ILE A 156 -6.88 -8.50 -7.84
C ILE A 156 -5.94 -7.34 -8.18
N PHE A 157 -6.47 -6.12 -8.13
CA PHE A 157 -5.71 -4.87 -8.16
C PHE A 157 -5.24 -4.60 -6.73
N CYS A 158 -3.95 -4.79 -6.48
CA CYS A 158 -3.42 -4.89 -5.12
C CYS A 158 -2.71 -3.61 -4.63
N GLY A 159 -2.84 -2.50 -5.36
CA GLY A 159 -2.20 -1.24 -4.99
C GLY A 159 -0.72 -1.43 -4.66
N ASP A 160 -0.30 -0.85 -3.53
CA ASP A 160 1.07 -0.95 -3.02
C ASP A 160 1.30 -2.05 -1.99
N LEU A 161 0.30 -2.92 -1.79
CA LEU A 161 0.49 -4.07 -0.90
C LEU A 161 1.50 -5.09 -1.47
N VAL A 162 1.44 -5.33 -2.79
CA VAL A 162 2.30 -6.32 -3.46
C VAL A 162 2.86 -5.73 -4.74
N MET A 163 4.17 -5.72 -4.89
CA MET A 163 4.89 -5.37 -6.11
C MET A 163 5.69 -6.57 -6.64
N GLY A 164 5.81 -6.68 -7.98
CA GLY A 164 6.56 -7.78 -8.62
C GLY A 164 8.07 -7.64 -8.53
N TRP A 165 8.58 -6.42 -8.47
CA TRP A 165 10.01 -6.07 -8.59
C TRP A 165 10.65 -5.63 -7.26
N SER A 166 9.86 -5.28 -6.26
CA SER A 166 10.33 -4.77 -4.97
C SER A 166 9.46 -5.26 -3.82
N THR A 167 9.79 -4.87 -2.60
CA THR A 167 8.95 -5.04 -1.42
C THR A 167 8.29 -3.72 -1.06
N SER A 168 7.05 -3.76 -0.59
CA SER A 168 6.32 -2.56 -0.15
C SER A 168 7.06 -1.87 1.00
N LEU A 169 7.05 -0.56 1.03
CA LEU A 169 7.47 0.20 2.21
C LEU A 169 6.40 0.06 3.29
N ILE A 170 6.82 -0.26 4.51
CA ILE A 170 5.94 -0.24 5.69
C ILE A 170 6.51 0.81 6.64
N SER A 171 5.81 1.93 6.72
CA SER A 171 6.26 3.12 7.45
C SER A 171 5.27 3.48 8.56
N PRO A 172 5.55 3.12 9.83
CA PRO A 172 4.73 3.58 10.94
C PRO A 172 4.68 5.12 11.04
N PRO A 173 3.55 5.72 11.40
CA PRO A 173 2.31 5.11 11.86
C PRO A 173 1.28 4.80 10.76
N GLU A 174 1.57 5.09 9.48
CA GLU A 174 0.66 4.79 8.37
C GLU A 174 0.61 3.30 8.07
N GLY A 175 1.77 2.63 8.09
CA GLY A 175 1.93 1.21 7.80
C GLY A 175 2.13 0.35 9.06
N ASP A 176 1.65 -0.90 9.00
CA ASP A 176 1.73 -1.89 10.07
C ASP A 176 2.16 -3.26 9.52
N LEU A 177 3.26 -3.80 10.05
CA LEU A 177 3.80 -5.08 9.59
C LEU A 177 2.91 -6.27 9.95
N VAL A 178 2.22 -6.23 11.09
CA VAL A 178 1.29 -7.29 11.51
C VAL A 178 0.12 -7.36 10.54
N ASP A 179 -0.45 -6.21 10.20
CA ASP A 179 -1.53 -6.11 9.23
C ASP A 179 -1.07 -6.49 7.82
N TYR A 180 0.17 -6.14 7.45
CA TYR A 180 0.76 -6.56 6.18
C TYR A 180 0.77 -8.09 6.03
N PHE A 181 1.21 -8.83 7.05
CA PHE A 181 1.17 -10.30 7.03
C PHE A 181 -0.26 -10.84 6.89
N ARG A 182 -1.22 -10.27 7.62
CA ARG A 182 -2.64 -10.64 7.53
C ARG A 182 -3.20 -10.43 6.12
N SER A 183 -2.80 -9.33 5.48
CA SER A 183 -3.22 -8.99 4.13
C SER A 183 -2.61 -9.92 3.08
N LEU A 184 -1.32 -10.29 3.21
CA LEU A 184 -0.71 -11.30 2.35
C LEU A 184 -1.43 -12.66 2.48
N ASP A 185 -1.74 -13.08 3.71
CA ASP A 185 -2.48 -14.31 3.98
C ASP A 185 -3.91 -14.27 3.42
N LEU A 186 -4.57 -13.11 3.48
CA LEU A 186 -5.89 -12.92 2.86
C LEU A 186 -5.81 -13.12 1.35
N LEU A 187 -4.86 -12.46 0.66
CA LEU A 187 -4.69 -12.60 -0.78
C LEU A 187 -4.32 -14.05 -1.16
N ALA A 188 -3.48 -14.71 -0.37
CA ALA A 188 -3.11 -16.11 -0.62
C ALA A 188 -4.33 -17.06 -0.53
N ARG A 189 -5.21 -16.87 0.46
CA ARG A 189 -6.46 -17.66 0.59
C ARG A 189 -7.44 -17.43 -0.55
N LEU A 190 -7.46 -16.24 -1.15
CA LEU A 190 -8.30 -15.94 -2.31
C LEU A 190 -7.77 -16.59 -3.60
N ALA A 191 -6.51 -17.05 -3.59
CA ALA A 191 -5.84 -17.75 -4.70
C ALA A 191 -6.06 -17.06 -6.06
N PRO A 192 -5.75 -15.77 -6.21
CA PRO A 192 -5.97 -15.07 -7.46
C PRO A 192 -5.10 -15.66 -8.58
N ARG A 193 -5.60 -15.55 -9.83
CA ARG A 193 -4.84 -15.95 -11.01
C ARG A 193 -3.78 -14.90 -11.38
N VAL A 194 -4.05 -13.63 -11.10
CA VAL A 194 -3.15 -12.51 -11.39
C VAL A 194 -3.31 -11.42 -10.35
N LEU A 195 -2.20 -10.76 -9.98
CA LEU A 195 -2.21 -9.51 -9.25
C LEU A 195 -1.79 -8.37 -10.18
N TYR A 196 -2.51 -7.26 -10.10
CA TYR A 196 -2.21 -6.01 -10.77
C TYR A 196 -1.68 -5.00 -9.74
N PRO A 197 -0.36 -4.82 -9.62
CA PRO A 197 0.22 -3.84 -8.71
C PRO A 197 0.06 -2.42 -9.26
N ALA A 198 0.06 -1.43 -8.37
CA ALA A 198 0.06 -0.04 -8.82
C ALA A 198 1.39 0.36 -9.48
N HIS A 199 2.47 -0.38 -9.24
CA HIS A 199 3.78 -0.10 -9.85
C HIS A 199 4.36 -1.36 -10.49
N GLY A 200 4.66 -1.26 -11.80
CA GLY A 200 5.28 -2.33 -12.60
C GLY A 200 4.28 -3.29 -13.24
N GLU A 201 4.78 -4.43 -13.68
CA GLU A 201 4.04 -5.38 -14.50
C GLU A 201 3.08 -6.27 -13.68
N PRO A 202 2.02 -6.82 -14.30
CA PRO A 202 1.15 -7.80 -13.67
C PRO A 202 1.91 -9.04 -13.19
N ILE A 203 1.52 -9.57 -12.04
CA ILE A 203 2.15 -10.74 -11.41
C ILE A 203 1.33 -11.98 -11.77
N ALA A 204 1.84 -12.79 -12.70
CA ALA A 204 1.17 -13.99 -13.21
C ALA A 204 1.29 -15.21 -12.27
N ALA A 205 2.17 -15.16 -11.27
CA ALA A 205 2.35 -16.19 -10.26
C ALA A 205 2.14 -15.60 -8.84
N PRO A 206 0.90 -15.27 -8.45
CA PRO A 206 0.61 -14.60 -7.19
C PRO A 206 1.10 -15.34 -5.96
N LEU A 207 0.78 -16.63 -5.80
CA LEU A 207 1.09 -17.40 -4.59
C LEU A 207 2.60 -17.47 -4.30
N PRO A 208 3.46 -17.83 -5.25
CA PRO A 208 4.91 -17.77 -5.03
C PRO A 208 5.41 -16.39 -4.62
N ARG A 209 4.86 -15.32 -5.21
CA ARG A 209 5.26 -13.95 -4.87
C ARG A 209 4.83 -13.56 -3.45
N LEU A 210 3.62 -13.90 -3.04
CA LEU A 210 3.12 -13.65 -1.68
C LEU A 210 3.97 -14.39 -0.63
N GLU A 211 4.32 -15.66 -0.91
CA GLU A 211 5.19 -16.47 -0.05
C GLU A 211 6.61 -15.87 0.05
N GLU A 212 7.19 -15.45 -1.08
CA GLU A 212 8.49 -14.78 -1.14
C GLU A 212 8.51 -13.51 -0.28
N LEU A 213 7.51 -12.65 -0.42
CA LEU A 213 7.39 -11.42 0.37
C LEU A 213 7.27 -11.70 1.86
N ALA A 214 6.45 -12.67 2.25
CA ALA A 214 6.31 -13.07 3.64
C ALA A 214 7.62 -13.66 4.21
N ALA A 215 8.31 -14.50 3.44
CA ALA A 215 9.61 -15.07 3.82
C ALA A 215 10.67 -13.97 3.97
N HIS A 216 10.73 -13.03 3.03
CA HIS A 216 11.65 -11.89 3.10
C HIS A 216 11.44 -11.07 4.40
N ARG A 217 10.17 -10.79 4.79
CA ARG A 217 9.88 -10.07 6.03
C ARG A 217 10.29 -10.87 7.26
N ARG A 218 10.04 -12.17 7.32
CA ARG A 218 10.50 -13.04 8.43
C ARG A 218 12.03 -13.04 8.53
N LEU A 219 12.73 -13.15 7.39
CA LEU A 219 14.20 -13.07 7.36
C LEU A 219 14.69 -11.73 7.92
N ARG A 220 14.04 -10.61 7.56
CA ARG A 220 14.39 -9.29 8.07
C ARG A 220 14.19 -9.19 9.58
N SER A 221 13.09 -9.74 10.12
CA SER A 221 12.90 -9.83 11.58
C SER A 221 14.03 -10.60 12.25
N ALA A 222 14.45 -11.74 11.68
CA ALA A 222 15.56 -12.52 12.22
C ALA A 222 16.90 -11.75 12.19
N GLN A 223 17.17 -11.00 11.12
CA GLN A 223 18.37 -10.15 11.03
C GLN A 223 18.37 -9.02 12.08
N ILE A 224 17.22 -8.41 12.35
CA ILE A 224 17.07 -7.38 13.40
C ILE A 224 17.35 -8.00 14.77
N LEU A 225 16.79 -9.16 15.06
CA LEU A 225 17.04 -9.88 16.30
C LEU A 225 18.54 -10.21 16.47
N ALA A 226 19.20 -10.73 15.43
CA ALA A 226 20.65 -11.00 15.45
C ALA A 226 21.48 -9.71 15.64
N ALA A 227 21.08 -8.59 15.03
CA ALA A 227 21.74 -7.31 15.23
C ALA A 227 21.60 -6.78 16.66
N LEU A 228 20.48 -7.08 17.34
CA LEU A 228 20.25 -6.75 18.75
C LEU A 228 21.04 -7.67 19.70
N ASP A 229 21.37 -8.91 19.30
CA ASP A 229 22.27 -9.77 20.08
C ASP A 229 23.69 -9.18 20.17
N ALA A 230 24.11 -8.38 19.18
CA ALA A 230 25.37 -7.63 19.21
C ALA A 230 25.30 -6.34 20.05
N GLY A 231 24.13 -5.97 20.56
CA GLY A 231 23.91 -4.84 21.46
C GLY A 231 22.72 -3.95 21.06
N PRO A 232 22.17 -3.20 22.03
CA PRO A 232 21.05 -2.30 21.81
C PRO A 232 21.30 -1.27 20.71
N GLY A 233 20.24 -0.82 20.04
CA GLY A 233 20.32 0.18 18.98
C GLY A 233 19.00 0.86 18.69
N THR A 234 19.06 2.04 18.08
CA THR A 234 17.91 2.70 17.47
C THR A 234 17.52 2.01 16.17
N ALA A 235 16.36 2.34 15.57
CA ALA A 235 16.00 1.85 14.25
C ALA A 235 17.08 2.20 13.21
N ALA A 236 17.64 3.41 13.28
CA ALA A 236 18.73 3.86 12.40
C ALA A 236 20.01 3.03 12.61
N ASP A 237 20.44 2.81 13.87
CA ASP A 237 21.62 1.98 14.18
C ASP A 237 21.47 0.56 13.60
N LEU A 238 20.28 -0.03 13.75
CA LEU A 238 19.99 -1.38 13.27
C LEU A 238 19.91 -1.42 11.75
N ALA A 239 19.30 -0.42 11.12
CA ALA A 239 19.30 -0.29 9.68
C ALA A 239 20.72 -0.22 9.12
N ALA A 240 21.61 0.59 9.72
CA ALA A 240 23.00 0.69 9.30
C ALA A 240 23.79 -0.62 9.46
N ARG A 241 23.42 -1.47 10.43
CA ARG A 241 24.06 -2.80 10.62
C ARG A 241 23.60 -3.84 9.61
N ILE A 242 22.38 -3.69 9.07
CA ILE A 242 21.69 -4.74 8.28
C ILE A 242 21.69 -4.43 6.79
N TYR A 243 21.57 -3.15 6.41
CA TYR A 243 21.42 -2.75 5.03
C TYR A 243 22.74 -2.24 4.43
N THR A 244 22.99 -2.69 3.19
CA THR A 244 24.03 -2.14 2.33
C THR A 244 23.34 -1.55 1.10
N ILE A 245 22.86 -0.31 1.23
CA ILE A 245 22.06 0.40 0.22
C ILE A 245 22.56 1.84 0.06
N PRO A 246 22.23 2.53 -1.05
CA PRO A 246 22.53 3.95 -1.21
C PRO A 246 21.97 4.80 -0.06
N ALA A 247 22.73 5.83 0.35
CA ALA A 247 22.40 6.67 1.51
C ALA A 247 21.01 7.31 1.44
N HIS A 248 20.54 7.69 0.24
CA HIS A 248 19.21 8.29 0.05
C HIS A 248 18.05 7.32 0.31
N LEU A 249 18.28 5.99 0.32
CA LEU A 249 17.28 4.98 0.66
C LEU A 249 17.30 4.59 2.14
N MET A 250 18.31 5.02 2.90
CA MET A 250 18.45 4.67 4.32
C MET A 250 17.24 5.10 5.18
N PRO A 251 16.65 6.30 5.00
CA PRO A 251 15.44 6.67 5.75
C PRO A 251 14.26 5.70 5.57
N ALA A 252 14.06 5.16 4.37
CA ALA A 252 13.04 4.13 4.13
C ALA A 252 13.37 2.81 4.82
N ALA A 253 14.65 2.41 4.84
CA ALA A 253 15.11 1.23 5.57
C ALA A 253 14.91 1.37 7.10
N GLU A 254 15.19 2.54 7.66
CA GLU A 254 14.96 2.85 9.09
C GLU A 254 13.49 2.70 9.48
N ARG A 255 12.56 3.19 8.63
CA ARG A 255 11.13 3.04 8.83
C ARG A 255 10.68 1.58 8.76
N ASN A 256 11.19 0.81 7.80
CA ASN A 256 10.94 -0.63 7.75
C ASN A 256 11.48 -1.34 9.01
N VAL A 257 12.67 -0.98 9.51
CA VAL A 257 13.22 -1.54 10.76
C VAL A 257 12.31 -1.19 11.93
N LEU A 258 11.81 0.05 12.01
CA LEU A 258 10.87 0.45 13.08
C LEU A 258 9.58 -0.39 13.02
N ALA A 259 9.02 -0.63 11.83
CA ALA A 259 7.85 -1.50 11.67
C ALA A 259 8.10 -2.93 12.19
N HIS A 260 9.27 -3.49 11.92
CA HIS A 260 9.68 -4.79 12.46
C HIS A 260 9.85 -4.77 13.99
N LEU A 261 10.47 -3.72 14.54
CA LEU A 261 10.67 -3.57 15.99
C LEU A 261 9.35 -3.49 16.75
N LEU A 262 8.37 -2.75 16.20
CA LEU A 262 7.03 -2.66 16.78
C LEU A 262 6.33 -4.04 16.76
N ALA A 263 6.36 -4.74 15.64
CA ALA A 263 5.78 -6.09 15.55
C ALA A 263 6.49 -7.10 16.47
N LEU A 264 7.81 -7.01 16.63
CA LEU A 264 8.57 -7.85 17.54
C LEU A 264 8.33 -7.49 19.01
N ALA A 265 8.04 -6.23 19.30
CA ALA A 265 7.67 -5.79 20.66
C ALA A 265 6.27 -6.31 21.05
N ASP A 266 5.31 -6.31 20.13
CA ASP A 266 3.99 -6.90 20.34
C ASP A 266 4.08 -8.41 20.64
N LEU A 267 5.11 -9.09 20.10
CA LEU A 267 5.43 -10.49 20.40
C LEU A 267 6.26 -10.68 21.68
N GLY A 268 6.66 -9.61 22.36
CA GLY A 268 7.52 -9.68 23.54
C GLY A 268 8.97 -10.11 23.23
N ALA A 269 9.43 -10.05 21.98
CA ALA A 269 10.77 -10.46 21.57
C ALA A 269 11.81 -9.35 21.75
N VAL A 270 11.38 -8.08 21.74
CA VAL A 270 12.21 -6.91 21.95
C VAL A 270 11.51 -5.92 22.88
N ALA A 271 12.28 -5.06 23.53
CA ALA A 271 11.76 -3.99 24.39
C ALA A 271 12.51 -2.69 24.13
N GLY A 272 11.81 -1.56 24.28
CA GLY A 272 12.38 -0.21 24.30
C GLY A 272 12.20 0.41 25.69
N ASN A 273 13.13 1.28 26.09
CA ASN A 273 13.11 1.90 27.44
C ASN A 273 12.34 3.23 27.45
N GLY A 274 11.15 3.28 26.88
CA GLY A 274 10.34 4.51 26.86
C GLY A 274 9.32 4.56 25.75
N PRO A 275 8.67 5.73 25.54
CA PRO A 275 7.73 5.92 24.44
C PRO A 275 8.45 5.79 23.08
N VAL A 276 7.74 5.25 22.10
CA VAL A 276 8.29 5.08 20.76
C VAL A 276 8.57 6.44 20.13
N ARG A 277 9.83 6.67 19.81
CA ARG A 277 10.37 7.84 19.12
C ARG A 277 11.49 7.37 18.19
N ALA A 278 11.93 8.23 17.28
CA ALA A 278 13.01 7.92 16.34
C ALA A 278 14.33 7.53 17.03
N ASP A 279 14.62 8.11 18.20
CA ASP A 279 15.82 7.88 19.01
C ASP A 279 15.68 6.77 20.06
N LEU A 280 14.50 6.10 20.14
CA LEU A 280 14.30 4.99 21.08
C LEU A 280 15.30 3.87 20.80
N ARG A 281 16.03 3.47 21.85
CA ARG A 281 16.90 2.30 21.76
C ARG A 281 16.14 1.03 22.13
N TRP A 282 16.29 0.06 21.28
CA TRP A 282 15.68 -1.27 21.40
C TRP A 282 16.72 -2.28 21.85
N GLN A 283 16.29 -3.29 22.58
CA GLN A 283 17.09 -4.44 23.02
C GLN A 283 16.27 -5.72 22.97
N ARG A 284 16.93 -6.87 23.06
CA ARG A 284 16.25 -8.16 23.25
C ARG A 284 15.46 -8.14 24.55
N ALA A 285 14.22 -8.69 24.52
CA ALA A 285 13.47 -8.90 25.75
C ALA A 285 14.09 -10.08 26.53
N GLY A 286 14.31 -9.89 27.85
CA GLY A 286 14.88 -10.92 28.71
C GLY A 286 16.40 -11.01 28.74
N GLY A 287 17.12 -9.97 28.21
CA GLY A 287 18.54 -9.78 28.41
C GLY A 287 18.86 -9.07 29.73
#